data_501e8ab0b5892d5208cae8e952f34980
#
_entry.id   501e8ab0b5892d5208cae8e952f34980
#
_cell.length_a   1.000
_cell.length_b   1.000
_cell.length_c   1.000
_cell.angle_alpha   90.00
_cell.angle_beta   90.00
_cell.angle_gamma   90.00
#
_symmetry.space_group_name_H-M   'P 1'
#
loop_
_entity.id
_entity.type
_entity.pdbx_description
1 polymer ?
#
loop_
_entity_poly.entity_id
_entity_poly.type
_entity_poly.pdbx_seq_one_letter_code
_entity_poly.pdbx_strand_id
1 'polypeptide(L)'
;IIQQCLEIKNIGQNIENAIVQFHYNNSKRWYPKWDVVNLFEDTQILPILYETGFLRKKDLEVIVNPEFEKLISLKTKKKIPLEQLEKNLEQQKKIGGIAEDIALNFEKNRLKNLGFEEESNKIRQISIDFSNAGYDIESFNGKTKNGMPDRFIEVKGTTQKEFNFYWSSNEIKTAKKIGENYWIYYISEIDIQNKTSPNEPKIFSDPFESIFSNSKYHKQVENYHIREQKCVDKKPD
;
A
#
# COMPACT_ATOMS: atom_id res chain seq x y z
N ILE A 1 6.46 -12.41 31.24
CA ILE A 1 7.09 -13.76 31.20
C ILE A 1 7.76 -14.00 29.85
N ILE A 2 7.07 -13.96 28.71
CA ILE A 2 7.72 -14.18 27.37
C ILE A 2 8.86 -13.19 27.11
N GLN A 3 8.67 -11.92 27.46
CA GLN A 3 9.69 -10.89 27.32
C GLN A 3 10.93 -11.20 28.19
N GLN A 4 10.72 -11.74 29.37
CA GLN A 4 11.80 -12.24 30.26
C GLN A 4 12.47 -13.49 29.69
N CYS A 5 11.72 -14.40 29.06
CA CYS A 5 12.30 -15.57 28.39
C CYS A 5 13.17 -15.17 27.17
N LEU A 6 12.82 -14.10 26.46
CA LEU A 6 13.62 -13.57 25.36
C LEU A 6 14.95 -12.96 25.80
N GLU A 7 15.05 -12.52 27.06
CA GLU A 7 16.28 -11.98 27.65
C GLU A 7 17.27 -13.06 28.08
N ILE A 8 16.81 -14.32 28.19
CA ILE A 8 17.69 -15.47 28.49
C ILE A 8 18.35 -15.92 27.20
N LYS A 9 19.69 -15.73 27.12
CA LYS A 9 20.49 -15.83 25.89
C LYS A 9 20.22 -17.07 25.02
N ASN A 10 20.08 -18.25 25.59
CA ASN A 10 19.85 -19.49 24.82
C ASN A 10 18.35 -19.71 24.49
N ILE A 11 17.47 -19.42 25.43
CA ILE A 11 16.02 -19.58 25.26
C ILE A 11 15.48 -18.50 24.31
N GLY A 12 15.92 -17.26 24.49
CA GLY A 12 15.53 -16.14 23.65
C GLY A 12 15.90 -16.35 22.19
N GLN A 13 17.13 -16.82 21.91
CA GLN A 13 17.57 -17.08 20.53
C GLN A 13 16.75 -18.20 19.87
N ASN A 14 16.43 -19.26 20.60
CA ASN A 14 15.61 -20.34 20.07
C ASN A 14 14.16 -19.92 19.81
N ILE A 15 13.57 -19.12 20.71
CA ILE A 15 12.24 -18.53 20.50
C ILE A 15 12.24 -17.59 19.27
N GLU A 16 13.26 -16.75 19.12
CA GLU A 16 13.39 -15.86 17.97
C GLU A 16 13.52 -16.63 16.66
N ASN A 17 14.38 -17.66 16.62
CA ASN A 17 14.56 -18.51 15.45
C ASN A 17 13.27 -19.24 15.06
N ALA A 18 12.45 -19.58 16.03
CA ALA A 18 11.17 -20.21 15.81
C ALA A 18 10.10 -19.20 15.31
N ILE A 19 10.03 -18.02 15.93
CA ILE A 19 9.07 -16.97 15.55
C ILE A 19 9.26 -16.53 14.09
N VAL A 20 10.49 -16.45 13.57
CA VAL A 20 10.75 -16.08 12.17
C VAL A 20 10.22 -17.09 11.16
N GLN A 21 9.88 -18.31 11.59
CA GLN A 21 9.31 -19.36 10.76
C GLN A 21 7.77 -19.36 10.77
N PHE A 22 7.14 -18.51 11.58
CA PHE A 22 5.68 -18.38 11.60
C PHE A 22 5.21 -17.70 10.31
N HIS A 23 4.05 -18.11 9.83
CA HIS A 23 3.43 -17.53 8.64
C HIS A 23 2.09 -16.88 8.97
N TYR A 24 1.76 -15.86 8.21
CA TYR A 24 0.51 -15.13 8.30
C TYR A 24 -0.42 -15.63 7.20
N ASN A 25 -1.60 -16.07 7.57
CA ASN A 25 -2.55 -16.61 6.60
C ASN A 25 -3.59 -15.57 6.16
N ASN A 26 -4.42 -15.95 5.18
CA ASN A 26 -5.51 -15.12 4.65
C ASN A 26 -6.59 -14.79 5.71
N SER A 27 -6.68 -15.55 6.80
CA SER A 27 -7.56 -15.27 7.94
C SER A 27 -6.98 -14.22 8.90
N LYS A 28 -5.88 -13.54 8.52
CA LYS A 28 -5.17 -12.54 9.32
C LYS A 28 -4.72 -13.06 10.68
N ARG A 29 -4.20 -14.27 10.71
CA ARG A 29 -3.65 -14.91 11.93
C ARG A 29 -2.28 -15.50 11.69
N TRP A 30 -1.46 -15.49 12.72
CA TRP A 30 -0.16 -16.13 12.72
C TRP A 30 -0.26 -17.57 13.13
N TYR A 31 0.36 -18.46 12.36
CA TYR A 31 0.44 -19.90 12.61
C TYR A 31 1.88 -20.35 12.59
N PRO A 32 2.29 -21.24 13.49
CA PRO A 32 3.54 -21.98 13.31
C PRO A 32 3.38 -22.95 12.13
N LYS A 33 4.44 -23.13 11.34
CA LYS A 33 4.48 -24.23 10.39
C LYS A 33 4.59 -25.56 11.13
N TRP A 34 4.00 -26.63 10.60
CA TRP A 34 4.02 -27.95 11.24
C TRP A 34 5.43 -28.51 11.47
N ASP A 35 6.36 -28.26 10.56
CA ASP A 35 7.79 -28.58 10.69
C ASP A 35 8.45 -27.83 11.84
N VAL A 36 7.98 -26.65 12.18
CA VAL A 36 8.42 -25.87 13.33
C VAL A 36 7.88 -26.42 14.65
N VAL A 37 6.64 -26.91 14.65
CA VAL A 37 6.05 -27.58 15.84
C VAL A 37 6.88 -28.80 16.22
N ASN A 38 7.33 -29.59 15.25
CA ASN A 38 8.19 -30.74 15.47
C ASN A 38 9.57 -30.34 16.03
N LEU A 39 10.14 -29.21 15.60
CA LEU A 39 11.37 -28.64 16.17
C LEU A 39 11.23 -28.21 17.63
N PHE A 40 10.00 -27.88 18.08
CA PHE A 40 9.74 -27.50 19.47
C PHE A 40 9.57 -28.72 20.40
N GLU A 41 9.19 -29.88 19.87
CA GLU A 41 9.03 -31.09 20.67
C GLU A 41 10.34 -31.54 21.30
N ASP A 42 11.48 -31.31 20.63
CA ASP A 42 12.81 -31.66 21.12
C ASP A 42 13.41 -30.66 22.13
N THR A 43 12.82 -29.45 22.28
CA THR A 43 13.50 -28.33 22.96
C THR A 43 12.82 -27.83 24.23
N GLN A 44 11.74 -28.43 24.71
CA GLN A 44 10.90 -27.96 25.83
C GLN A 44 10.34 -26.53 25.67
N ILE A 45 10.51 -25.92 24.49
CA ILE A 45 10.03 -24.55 24.22
C ILE A 45 8.52 -24.54 24.02
N LEU A 46 7.97 -25.57 23.41
CA LEU A 46 6.54 -25.67 23.13
C LEU A 46 5.68 -25.56 24.41
N PRO A 47 5.99 -26.28 25.52
CA PRO A 47 5.30 -26.08 26.79
C PRO A 47 5.36 -24.64 27.28
N ILE A 48 6.53 -24.00 27.23
CA ILE A 48 6.71 -22.60 27.64
C ILE A 48 5.82 -21.66 26.83
N LEU A 49 5.72 -21.87 25.52
CA LEU A 49 4.87 -21.04 24.64
C LEU A 49 3.39 -21.20 24.95
N TYR A 50 2.93 -22.39 25.37
CA TYR A 50 1.57 -22.60 25.82
C TYR A 50 1.33 -22.03 27.24
N GLU A 51 2.21 -22.29 28.19
CA GLU A 51 2.08 -21.80 29.57
C GLU A 51 2.11 -20.27 29.65
N THR A 52 2.91 -19.63 28.81
CA THR A 52 2.95 -18.16 28.70
C THR A 52 1.73 -17.58 27.96
N GLY A 53 0.89 -18.42 27.39
CA GLY A 53 -0.27 -18.00 26.60
C GLY A 53 0.10 -17.43 25.23
N PHE A 54 1.34 -17.60 24.77
CA PHE A 54 1.77 -17.16 23.45
C PHE A 54 1.14 -17.98 22.35
N LEU A 55 1.09 -19.31 22.52
CA LEU A 55 0.33 -20.21 21.66
C LEU A 55 -1.00 -20.58 22.34
N ARG A 56 -2.03 -20.66 21.53
CA ARG A 56 -3.34 -21.19 21.94
C ARG A 56 -3.80 -22.27 20.99
N LYS A 57 -4.39 -23.31 21.52
CA LYS A 57 -5.06 -24.32 20.73
C LYS A 57 -6.51 -23.85 20.51
N LYS A 58 -6.90 -23.77 19.24
CA LYS A 58 -8.27 -23.45 18.83
C LYS A 58 -8.76 -24.55 17.88
N ASP A 59 -9.71 -25.33 18.34
CA ASP A 59 -10.18 -26.53 17.64
C ASP A 59 -9.01 -27.50 17.34
N LEU A 60 -8.70 -27.76 16.09
CA LEU A 60 -7.58 -28.58 15.63
C LEU A 60 -6.33 -27.76 15.25
N GLU A 61 -6.38 -26.45 15.42
CA GLU A 61 -5.31 -25.54 15.00
C GLU A 61 -4.54 -24.98 16.21
N VAL A 62 -3.25 -24.78 16.01
CA VAL A 62 -2.39 -24.02 16.93
C VAL A 62 -2.24 -22.63 16.37
N ILE A 63 -2.67 -21.64 17.11
CA ILE A 63 -2.60 -20.23 16.71
C ILE A 63 -1.78 -19.42 17.71
N VAL A 64 -1.18 -18.34 17.23
CA VAL A 64 -0.57 -17.35 18.12
C VAL A 64 -1.69 -16.52 18.77
N ASN A 65 -1.55 -16.26 20.06
CA ASN A 65 -2.46 -15.35 20.74
C ASN A 65 -2.34 -13.94 20.15
N PRO A 66 -3.47 -13.33 19.76
CA PRO A 66 -3.49 -11.99 19.13
C PRO A 66 -2.75 -10.90 19.94
N GLU A 67 -2.69 -11.01 21.25
CA GLU A 67 -1.94 -10.08 22.10
C GLU A 67 -0.44 -10.00 21.77
N PHE A 68 0.12 -11.07 21.17
CA PHE A 68 1.53 -11.14 20.78
C PHE A 68 1.79 -10.89 19.29
N GLU A 69 0.77 -10.59 18.49
CA GLU A 69 0.93 -10.33 17.05
C GLU A 69 1.92 -9.20 16.77
N LYS A 70 1.90 -8.14 17.59
CA LYS A 70 2.83 -7.03 17.46
C LYS A 70 4.27 -7.46 17.71
N LEU A 71 4.51 -8.34 18.67
CA LEU A 71 5.85 -8.89 18.98
C LEU A 71 6.36 -9.72 17.80
N ILE A 72 5.51 -10.59 17.25
CA ILE A 72 5.85 -11.40 16.08
C ILE A 72 6.12 -10.52 14.88
N SER A 73 5.26 -9.55 14.58
CA SER A 73 5.43 -8.65 13.44
C SER A 73 6.71 -7.83 13.53
N LEU A 74 7.16 -7.47 14.72
CA LEU A 74 8.45 -6.79 14.93
C LEU A 74 9.64 -7.71 14.70
N LYS A 75 9.55 -8.99 15.09
CA LYS A 75 10.63 -9.98 14.95
C LYS A 75 10.63 -10.67 13.59
N THR A 76 9.46 -10.88 13.02
CA THR A 76 9.27 -11.49 11.69
C THR A 76 9.27 -10.47 10.54
N LYS A 77 9.66 -9.21 10.77
CA LYS A 77 10.00 -8.32 9.65
C LYS A 77 11.01 -9.06 8.79
N LYS A 78 10.48 -9.85 7.85
CA LYS A 78 11.26 -10.68 6.95
C LYS A 78 12.31 -9.80 6.35
N LYS A 79 13.59 -10.17 6.53
CA LYS A 79 14.63 -9.73 5.61
C LYS A 79 14.20 -10.29 4.25
N ILE A 80 13.53 -9.46 3.47
CA ILE A 80 13.15 -9.84 2.11
C ILE A 80 14.46 -9.95 1.35
N PRO A 81 14.81 -11.11 0.76
CA PRO A 81 16.00 -11.21 -0.09
C PRO A 81 15.94 -10.11 -1.16
N LEU A 82 17.07 -9.54 -1.51
CA LEU A 82 17.14 -8.46 -2.49
C LEU A 82 16.42 -8.84 -3.80
N GLU A 83 16.64 -10.06 -4.29
CA GLU A 83 15.98 -10.60 -5.47
C GLU A 83 14.43 -10.60 -5.35
N GLN A 84 13.90 -10.92 -4.17
CA GLN A 84 12.45 -10.89 -3.93
C GLN A 84 11.93 -9.45 -3.88
N LEU A 85 12.71 -8.52 -3.33
CA LEU A 85 12.38 -7.10 -3.31
C LEU A 85 12.31 -6.54 -4.74
N GLU A 86 13.29 -6.87 -5.57
CA GLU A 86 13.34 -6.46 -6.98
C GLU A 86 12.15 -7.01 -7.76
N LYS A 87 11.82 -8.29 -7.61
CA LYS A 87 10.62 -8.90 -8.21
C LYS A 87 9.33 -8.22 -7.76
N ASN A 88 9.22 -7.87 -6.48
CA ASN A 88 8.04 -7.17 -5.96
C ASN A 88 7.92 -5.77 -6.57
N LEU A 89 9.03 -5.03 -6.69
CA LEU A 89 9.05 -3.70 -7.30
C LEU A 89 8.70 -3.75 -8.80
N GLU A 90 9.22 -4.75 -9.52
CA GLU A 90 8.88 -4.99 -10.92
C GLU A 90 7.39 -5.31 -11.09
N GLN A 91 6.85 -6.16 -10.22
CA GLN A 91 5.43 -6.49 -10.22
C GLN A 91 4.56 -5.26 -9.91
N GLN A 92 4.95 -4.42 -8.96
CA GLN A 92 4.25 -3.16 -8.66
C GLN A 92 4.27 -2.21 -9.85
N LYS A 93 5.39 -2.05 -10.54
CA LYS A 93 5.48 -1.27 -11.78
C LYS A 93 4.55 -1.81 -12.86
N LYS A 94 4.50 -3.13 -13.03
CA LYS A 94 3.61 -3.77 -14.01
C LYS A 94 2.14 -3.51 -13.69
N ILE A 95 1.74 -3.62 -12.42
CA ILE A 95 0.37 -3.32 -11.98
C ILE A 95 0.05 -1.84 -12.22
N GLY A 96 0.95 -0.93 -11.88
CA GLY A 96 0.82 0.51 -12.13
C GLY A 96 0.59 0.82 -13.61
N GLY A 97 1.43 0.29 -14.51
CA GLY A 97 1.27 0.50 -15.95
C GLY A 97 -0.05 -0.04 -16.49
N ILE A 98 -0.51 -1.22 -16.03
CA ILE A 98 -1.82 -1.76 -16.42
C ILE A 98 -2.96 -0.85 -15.92
N ALA A 99 -2.87 -0.35 -14.69
CA ALA A 99 -3.85 0.56 -14.13
C ALA A 99 -3.93 1.86 -14.94
N GLU A 100 -2.80 2.43 -15.31
CA GLU A 100 -2.73 3.63 -16.14
C GLU A 100 -3.35 3.41 -17.53
N ASP A 101 -3.09 2.28 -18.18
CA ASP A 101 -3.70 1.90 -19.46
C ASP A 101 -5.23 1.79 -19.33
N ILE A 102 -5.72 1.15 -18.27
CA ILE A 102 -7.17 1.03 -17.99
C ILE A 102 -7.79 2.42 -17.76
N ALA A 103 -7.16 3.25 -16.93
CA ALA A 103 -7.62 4.61 -16.65
C ALA A 103 -7.64 5.48 -17.89
N LEU A 104 -6.60 5.41 -18.72
CA LEU A 104 -6.49 6.17 -19.98
C LEU A 104 -7.59 5.77 -20.96
N ASN A 105 -7.84 4.49 -21.13
CA ASN A 105 -8.90 3.98 -21.99
C ASN A 105 -10.30 4.37 -21.49
N PHE A 106 -10.52 4.25 -20.18
CA PHE A 106 -11.76 4.68 -19.54
C PHE A 106 -12.01 6.18 -19.78
N GLU A 107 -11.00 7.01 -19.59
CA GLU A 107 -11.11 8.46 -19.73
C GLU A 107 -11.34 8.89 -21.17
N LYS A 108 -10.67 8.24 -22.14
CA LYS A 108 -10.95 8.46 -23.58
C LYS A 108 -12.38 8.13 -23.94
N ASN A 109 -12.89 6.99 -23.44
CA ASN A 109 -14.28 6.59 -23.69
C ASN A 109 -15.28 7.56 -23.01
N ARG A 110 -14.98 8.03 -21.79
CA ARG A 110 -15.79 9.03 -21.09
C ARG A 110 -15.99 10.29 -21.93
N LEU A 111 -14.90 10.84 -22.47
CA LEU A 111 -14.97 12.06 -23.29
C LEU A 111 -15.70 11.82 -24.61
N LYS A 112 -15.46 10.69 -25.29
CA LYS A 112 -16.18 10.32 -26.52
C LYS A 112 -17.68 10.18 -26.28
N ASN A 113 -18.07 9.50 -25.20
CA ASN A 113 -19.47 9.32 -24.85
C ASN A 113 -20.18 10.65 -24.52
N LEU A 114 -19.44 11.65 -24.07
CA LEU A 114 -19.89 12.99 -23.83
C LEU A 114 -19.89 13.88 -25.10
N GLY A 115 -19.44 13.36 -26.25
CA GLY A 115 -19.34 14.09 -27.53
C GLY A 115 -18.09 14.97 -27.66
N PHE A 116 -17.08 14.79 -26.82
CA PHE A 116 -15.81 15.54 -26.82
C PHE A 116 -14.67 14.74 -27.45
N GLU A 117 -14.80 14.37 -28.70
CA GLU A 117 -13.86 13.54 -29.43
C GLU A 117 -12.49 14.21 -29.62
N GLU A 118 -12.46 15.51 -29.86
CA GLU A 118 -11.22 16.27 -30.00
C GLU A 118 -10.42 16.28 -28.70
N GLU A 119 -11.08 16.49 -27.57
CA GLU A 119 -10.45 16.46 -26.24
C GLU A 119 -9.97 15.05 -25.91
N SER A 120 -10.73 14.01 -26.24
CA SER A 120 -10.33 12.62 -26.07
C SER A 120 -8.99 12.30 -26.76
N ASN A 121 -8.73 12.90 -27.93
CA ASN A 121 -7.49 12.71 -28.68
C ASN A 121 -6.31 13.53 -28.11
N LYS A 122 -6.58 14.51 -27.23
CA LYS A 122 -5.55 15.36 -26.61
C LYS A 122 -5.15 14.90 -25.21
N ILE A 123 -5.76 13.83 -24.68
CA ILE A 123 -5.36 13.25 -23.39
C ILE A 123 -3.90 12.85 -23.43
N ARG A 124 -3.16 13.19 -22.38
CA ARG A 124 -1.73 12.89 -22.26
C ARG A 124 -1.44 12.07 -21.02
N GLN A 125 -0.67 11.01 -21.18
CA GLN A 125 -0.09 10.26 -20.07
C GLN A 125 1.25 10.94 -19.70
N ILE A 126 1.28 11.57 -18.53
CA ILE A 126 2.40 12.40 -18.08
C ILE A 126 3.44 11.56 -17.33
N SER A 127 3.02 10.48 -16.68
CA SER A 127 3.90 9.57 -15.92
C SER A 127 5.06 9.00 -16.75
N ILE A 128 4.92 8.92 -18.07
CA ILE A 128 5.97 8.44 -18.98
C ILE A 128 7.11 9.47 -19.08
N ASP A 129 6.78 10.76 -19.15
CA ASP A 129 7.73 11.84 -19.42
C ASP A 129 8.24 12.50 -18.13
N PHE A 130 7.41 12.57 -17.09
CA PHE A 130 7.67 13.34 -15.88
C PHE A 130 7.27 12.59 -14.60
N SER A 131 8.25 12.03 -13.91
CA SER A 131 8.05 11.29 -12.66
C SER A 131 7.69 12.15 -11.44
N ASN A 132 7.74 13.48 -11.56
CA ASN A 132 7.54 14.43 -10.45
C ASN A 132 6.35 15.37 -10.64
N ALA A 133 5.50 15.14 -11.65
CA ALA A 133 4.32 15.97 -11.91
C ALA A 133 3.29 15.91 -10.76
N GLY A 134 3.23 14.77 -10.07
CA GLY A 134 2.29 14.52 -8.96
C GLY A 134 0.91 14.12 -9.44
N TYR A 135 0.78 13.70 -10.70
CA TYR A 135 -0.36 13.04 -11.33
C TYR A 135 0.11 12.30 -12.58
N ASP A 136 -0.69 11.36 -13.08
CA ASP A 136 -0.32 10.46 -14.17
C ASP A 136 -0.89 10.87 -15.52
N ILE A 137 -2.09 11.46 -15.55
CA ILE A 137 -2.83 11.78 -16.79
C ILE A 137 -3.35 13.20 -16.77
N GLU A 138 -3.12 13.92 -17.86
CA GLU A 138 -3.80 15.19 -18.17
C GLU A 138 -5.00 14.93 -19.09
N SER A 139 -6.17 15.42 -18.68
CA SER A 139 -7.42 15.24 -19.39
C SER A 139 -8.31 16.50 -19.31
N PHE A 140 -9.58 16.35 -19.63
CA PHE A 140 -10.54 17.44 -19.78
C PHE A 140 -11.85 17.10 -19.07
N ASN A 141 -12.45 18.06 -18.38
CA ASN A 141 -13.81 17.90 -17.83
C ASN A 141 -14.89 17.94 -18.92
N GLY A 142 -14.61 18.60 -20.04
CA GLY A 142 -15.47 18.75 -21.20
C GLY A 142 -14.80 19.59 -22.27
N LYS A 143 -15.56 20.31 -23.09
CA LYS A 143 -15.01 21.21 -24.11
C LYS A 143 -14.31 22.39 -23.43
N THR A 144 -13.03 22.55 -23.69
CA THR A 144 -12.25 23.67 -23.13
C THR A 144 -12.18 24.85 -24.13
N LYS A 145 -12.26 26.09 -23.62
CA LYS A 145 -12.17 27.29 -24.46
C LYS A 145 -10.75 27.52 -25.01
N ASN A 146 -9.72 27.07 -24.29
CA ASN A 146 -8.30 27.34 -24.59
C ASN A 146 -7.53 26.08 -24.98
N GLY A 147 -8.17 24.89 -25.03
CA GLY A 147 -7.49 23.61 -25.31
C GLY A 147 -6.52 23.15 -24.20
N MET A 148 -6.54 23.80 -23.04
CA MET A 148 -5.70 23.43 -21.89
C MET A 148 -6.39 22.36 -21.04
N PRO A 149 -5.65 21.33 -20.56
CA PRO A 149 -6.19 20.36 -19.62
C PRO A 149 -6.73 21.03 -18.35
N ASP A 150 -7.87 20.56 -17.88
CA ASP A 150 -8.51 20.99 -16.63
C ASP A 150 -8.94 19.81 -15.76
N ARG A 151 -8.40 18.60 -16.05
CA ARG A 151 -8.61 17.37 -15.29
C ARG A 151 -7.28 16.64 -15.14
N PHE A 152 -6.78 16.56 -13.92
CA PHE A 152 -5.49 15.95 -13.56
C PHE A 152 -5.74 14.68 -12.75
N ILE A 153 -5.32 13.54 -13.27
CA ILE A 153 -5.71 12.24 -12.74
C ILE A 153 -4.48 11.51 -12.22
N GLU A 154 -4.52 11.14 -10.96
CA GLU A 154 -3.63 10.19 -10.32
C GLU A 154 -4.26 8.80 -10.37
N VAL A 155 -3.50 7.80 -10.79
CA VAL A 155 -3.99 6.44 -10.95
C VAL A 155 -3.44 5.55 -9.84
N LYS A 156 -4.32 4.84 -9.16
CA LYS A 156 -3.96 3.87 -8.11
C LYS A 156 -4.49 2.49 -8.48
N GLY A 157 -3.57 1.55 -8.69
CA GLY A 157 -3.88 0.18 -9.09
C GLY A 157 -3.53 -0.86 -8.04
N THR A 158 -4.35 -1.89 -7.90
CA THR A 158 -4.08 -3.04 -7.04
C THR A 158 -4.72 -4.33 -7.58
N THR A 159 -4.10 -5.47 -7.26
CA THR A 159 -4.70 -6.79 -7.49
C THR A 159 -5.68 -7.19 -6.38
N GLN A 160 -5.76 -6.42 -5.29
CA GLN A 160 -6.61 -6.70 -4.14
C GLN A 160 -8.00 -6.08 -4.34
N LYS A 161 -8.98 -6.61 -3.59
CA LYS A 161 -10.35 -6.08 -3.57
C LYS A 161 -10.50 -4.92 -2.59
N GLU A 162 -9.75 -4.95 -1.49
CA GLU A 162 -9.82 -3.96 -0.42
C GLU A 162 -9.28 -2.62 -0.90
N PHE A 163 -9.96 -1.54 -0.51
CA PHE A 163 -9.54 -0.17 -0.79
C PHE A 163 -8.32 0.19 0.04
N ASN A 164 -7.16 0.19 -0.61
CA ASN A 164 -5.88 0.51 0.01
C ASN A 164 -4.89 0.98 -1.07
N PHE A 165 -4.21 2.11 -0.84
CA PHE A 165 -3.17 2.61 -1.73
C PHE A 165 -2.17 3.49 -0.99
N TYR A 166 -0.98 3.64 -1.56
CA TYR A 166 0.03 4.58 -1.12
C TYR A 166 -0.13 5.91 -1.84
N TRP A 167 -0.10 7.00 -1.06
CA TRP A 167 -0.18 8.35 -1.60
C TRP A 167 1.06 9.13 -1.17
N SER A 168 1.89 9.52 -2.13
CA SER A 168 3.15 10.21 -1.85
C SER A 168 2.92 11.65 -1.40
N SER A 169 3.90 12.20 -0.68
CA SER A 169 3.83 13.60 -0.23
C SER A 169 3.75 14.59 -1.39
N ASN A 170 4.33 14.26 -2.56
CA ASN A 170 4.26 15.08 -3.75
C ASN A 170 2.84 15.11 -4.34
N GLU A 171 2.24 13.94 -4.51
CA GLU A 171 0.87 13.79 -4.99
C GLU A 171 -0.14 14.47 -4.07
N ILE A 172 -0.01 14.31 -2.73
CA ILE A 172 -0.87 14.98 -1.74
C ILE A 172 -0.77 16.51 -1.86
N LYS A 173 0.45 17.06 -1.98
CA LYS A 173 0.66 18.51 -2.15
C LYS A 173 0.06 19.01 -3.46
N THR A 174 0.23 18.25 -4.53
CA THR A 174 -0.32 18.56 -5.86
C THR A 174 -1.85 18.52 -5.83
N ALA A 175 -2.44 17.50 -5.23
CA ALA A 175 -3.88 17.38 -5.04
C ALA A 175 -4.45 18.59 -4.26
N LYS A 176 -3.81 18.94 -3.14
CA LYS A 176 -4.20 20.14 -2.35
C LYS A 176 -4.13 21.44 -3.15
N LYS A 177 -3.13 21.57 -4.02
CA LYS A 177 -2.92 22.79 -4.84
C LYS A 177 -3.94 22.89 -5.97
N ILE A 178 -4.25 21.77 -6.62
CA ILE A 178 -5.13 21.71 -7.79
C ILE A 178 -6.62 21.70 -7.36
N GLY A 179 -6.94 21.08 -6.21
CA GLY A 179 -8.30 21.02 -5.69
C GLY A 179 -9.26 20.22 -6.56
N GLU A 180 -10.43 20.79 -6.88
CA GLU A 180 -11.53 20.13 -7.60
C GLU A 180 -11.15 19.54 -8.97
N ASN A 181 -10.10 20.04 -9.58
CA ASN A 181 -9.60 19.54 -10.87
C ASN A 181 -8.63 18.36 -10.72
N TYR A 182 -8.30 17.95 -9.50
CA TYR A 182 -7.50 16.76 -9.24
C TYR A 182 -8.40 15.57 -8.92
N TRP A 183 -8.07 14.41 -9.51
CA TRP A 183 -8.87 13.20 -9.44
C TRP A 183 -8.00 12.00 -9.08
N ILE A 184 -8.54 11.06 -8.29
CA ILE A 184 -7.96 9.72 -8.16
C ILE A 184 -8.85 8.73 -8.88
N TYR A 185 -8.23 7.93 -9.77
CA TYR A 185 -8.83 6.75 -10.38
C TYR A 185 -8.25 5.51 -9.74
N TYR A 186 -9.08 4.84 -8.94
CA TYR A 186 -8.66 3.63 -8.21
C TYR A 186 -9.19 2.39 -8.92
N ILE A 187 -8.26 1.52 -9.36
CA ILE A 187 -8.54 0.27 -10.07
C ILE A 187 -8.15 -0.90 -9.17
N SER A 188 -9.15 -1.69 -8.76
CA SER A 188 -8.97 -2.89 -7.94
C SER A 188 -9.03 -4.18 -8.77
N GLU A 189 -8.60 -5.27 -8.18
CA GLU A 189 -8.73 -6.63 -8.73
C GLU A 189 -8.11 -6.76 -10.14
N ILE A 190 -6.99 -6.09 -10.38
CA ILE A 190 -6.29 -6.14 -11.67
C ILE A 190 -5.78 -7.54 -11.95
N ASP A 191 -6.20 -8.11 -13.08
CA ASP A 191 -5.61 -9.32 -13.65
C ASP A 191 -4.38 -8.94 -14.48
N ILE A 192 -3.20 -9.31 -13.95
CA ILE A 192 -1.92 -8.99 -14.58
C ILE A 192 -1.72 -9.74 -15.90
N GLN A 193 -2.29 -10.95 -16.03
CA GLN A 193 -2.10 -11.78 -17.22
C GLN A 193 -2.96 -11.25 -18.38
N ASN A 194 -4.21 -10.95 -18.12
CA ASN A 194 -5.16 -10.45 -19.12
C ASN A 194 -5.14 -8.92 -19.24
N LYS A 195 -4.41 -8.21 -18.37
CA LYS A 195 -4.34 -6.73 -18.32
C LYS A 195 -5.71 -6.07 -18.22
N THR A 196 -6.57 -6.63 -17.39
CA THR A 196 -7.96 -6.16 -17.20
C THR A 196 -8.29 -6.00 -15.74
N SER A 197 -9.41 -5.33 -15.45
CA SER A 197 -10.08 -5.32 -14.16
C SER A 197 -11.56 -5.67 -14.38
N PRO A 198 -12.18 -6.47 -13.49
CA PRO A 198 -13.61 -6.77 -13.60
C PRO A 198 -14.50 -5.56 -13.30
N ASN A 199 -13.93 -4.52 -12.70
CA ASN A 199 -14.66 -3.33 -12.26
C ASN A 199 -14.21 -2.10 -13.02
N GLU A 200 -15.13 -1.15 -13.20
CA GLU A 200 -14.78 0.20 -13.63
C GLU A 200 -13.95 0.92 -12.55
N PRO A 201 -13.11 1.91 -12.95
CA PRO A 201 -12.36 2.71 -11.99
C PRO A 201 -13.28 3.40 -10.97
N LYS A 202 -12.97 3.28 -9.69
CA LYS A 202 -13.63 4.08 -8.67
C LYS A 202 -13.01 5.49 -8.65
N ILE A 203 -13.84 6.49 -8.91
CA ILE A 203 -13.40 7.86 -9.17
C ILE A 203 -13.64 8.73 -7.93
N PHE A 204 -12.63 9.51 -7.55
CA PHE A 204 -12.71 10.49 -6.48
C PHE A 204 -12.31 11.86 -7.02
N SER A 205 -13.22 12.82 -6.96
CA SER A 205 -12.93 14.24 -7.20
C SER A 205 -12.43 14.88 -5.92
N ASP A 206 -11.57 15.88 -6.05
CA ASP A 206 -10.94 16.55 -4.92
C ASP A 206 -10.52 15.56 -3.80
N PRO A 207 -9.61 14.62 -4.09
CA PRO A 207 -9.29 13.58 -3.14
C PRO A 207 -8.55 14.11 -1.90
N PHE A 208 -8.05 15.34 -1.93
CA PHE A 208 -7.54 15.96 -0.73
C PHE A 208 -8.65 16.15 0.30
N GLU A 209 -9.81 16.66 -0.09
CA GLU A 209 -10.95 16.81 0.81
C GLU A 209 -11.75 15.51 0.96
N SER A 210 -12.02 14.80 -0.14
CA SER A 210 -12.91 13.63 -0.11
C SER A 210 -12.25 12.38 0.52
N ILE A 211 -10.90 12.29 0.56
CA ILE A 211 -10.16 11.16 1.15
C ILE A 211 -9.23 11.63 2.26
N PHE A 212 -8.29 12.56 1.98
CA PHE A 212 -7.21 12.89 2.93
C PHE A 212 -7.73 13.64 4.16
N SER A 213 -8.61 14.63 4.00
CA SER A 213 -9.22 15.36 5.11
C SER A 213 -10.35 14.58 5.78
N ASN A 214 -10.87 13.53 5.14
CA ASN A 214 -12.06 12.79 5.59
C ASN A 214 -11.68 11.75 6.67
N SER A 215 -12.37 11.80 7.80
CA SER A 215 -12.17 10.89 8.96
C SER A 215 -12.60 9.43 8.69
N LYS A 216 -13.38 9.18 7.64
CA LYS A 216 -13.76 7.82 7.21
C LYS A 216 -12.55 6.97 6.85
N TYR A 217 -11.47 7.59 6.38
CA TYR A 217 -10.27 6.87 5.93
C TYR A 217 -9.17 6.91 6.98
N HIS A 218 -8.64 5.75 7.31
CA HIS A 218 -7.45 5.64 8.15
C HIS A 218 -6.21 6.04 7.36
N LYS A 219 -5.37 6.91 7.93
CA LYS A 219 -4.11 7.37 7.33
C LYS A 219 -2.96 6.97 8.23
N GLN A 220 -1.95 6.34 7.66
CA GLN A 220 -0.72 5.95 8.35
C GLN A 220 0.47 6.60 7.66
N VAL A 221 1.30 7.31 8.42
CA VAL A 221 2.56 7.87 7.92
C VAL A 221 3.63 6.80 7.96
N GLU A 222 4.24 6.50 6.82
CA GLU A 222 5.28 5.46 6.72
C GLU A 222 6.70 6.05 6.59
N ASN A 223 6.83 7.27 6.06
CA ASN A 223 8.12 7.91 5.85
C ASN A 223 8.12 9.36 6.33
N TYR A 224 9.23 9.79 6.90
CA TYR A 224 9.49 11.16 7.30
C TYR A 224 10.73 11.68 6.57
N HIS A 225 10.65 12.91 6.03
CA HIS A 225 11.82 13.64 5.59
C HIS A 225 12.30 14.53 6.74
N ILE A 226 13.46 14.19 7.31
CA ILE A 226 14.06 14.94 8.43
C ILE A 226 15.13 15.88 7.86
N ARG A 227 15.04 17.16 8.20
CA ARG A 227 16.04 18.18 7.87
C ARG A 227 16.20 19.14 9.03
N GLU A 228 17.38 19.69 9.17
CA GLU A 228 17.62 20.74 10.14
C GLU A 228 16.79 21.99 9.79
N GLN A 229 16.17 22.58 10.80
CA GLN A 229 15.43 23.83 10.61
C GLN A 229 16.42 24.97 10.55
N LYS A 230 16.55 25.65 9.40
CA LYS A 230 17.35 26.85 9.31
C LYS A 230 16.73 27.91 10.23
N CYS A 231 17.48 28.38 11.21
CA CYS A 231 17.08 29.55 11.98
C CYS A 231 16.85 30.71 11.01
N VAL A 232 15.63 31.21 10.98
CA VAL A 232 15.35 32.47 10.32
C VAL A 232 15.88 33.54 11.29
N ASP A 233 17.07 34.10 11.00
CA ASP A 233 17.56 35.26 11.72
C ASP A 233 16.48 36.35 11.65
N LYS A 234 15.83 36.61 12.79
CA LYS A 234 14.98 37.77 12.91
C LYS A 234 15.91 38.98 12.72
N LYS A 235 15.76 39.69 11.60
CA LYS A 235 16.37 41.01 11.48
C LYS A 235 15.92 41.84 12.71
N PRO A 236 16.83 42.47 13.44
CA PRO A 236 16.45 43.44 14.45
C PRO A 236 15.77 44.62 13.74
N ASP A 237 14.65 45.08 14.31
CA ASP A 237 13.94 46.28 13.92
C ASP A 237 14.84 47.54 14.07
#